data_aef97511d588ba20563abdd584e26973
#
_entry.id   aef97511d588ba20563abdd584e26973
#
_cell.length_a   1.000
_cell.length_b   1.000
_cell.length_c   1.000
_cell.angle_alpha   90.00
_cell.angle_beta   90.00
_cell.angle_gamma   90.00
#
_symmetry.space_group_name_H-M   'P 1'
#
loop_
_entity.id
_entity.type
_entity.pdbx_description
1 polymer ?
#
loop_
_entity_poly.entity_id
_entity_poly.type
_entity_poly.pdbx_seq_one_letter_code
_entity_poly.pdbx_strand_id
1 'polypeptide(L)'
;MTSDTLPFSEYQMTEILFDTLPDVVFFIKDHHGRYVRINQTLANRCAGGDKRKLIGKRPGEVFASTLAACYARQDETVLKTGRSVDHQLELHIYPGGIAGWCLTTKHALRDHAGQICGVAGISRDLNAPNDRANGFAELAAALEQMRSHYAESLRIDDLARQSGLSVYQFEQRVHRLFQMSPLQLLHKLRLDEGIRLLRETQLSLADIAIETGWCDQSAFTRHFSRYTGMSPGRYRGLK
;
A
#
# COMPACT_ATOMS: atom_id res chain seq x y z
N MET A 1 30.71 31.69 10.49
CA MET A 1 30.00 30.96 9.42
C MET A 1 28.55 30.96 9.82
N THR A 2 27.79 31.89 9.24
CA THR A 2 26.35 32.04 9.47
C THR A 2 25.64 30.86 8.84
N SER A 3 24.99 30.04 9.68
CA SER A 3 24.07 29.00 9.23
C SER A 3 22.95 29.69 8.47
N ASP A 4 22.95 29.58 7.14
CA ASP A 4 21.81 29.94 6.29
C ASP A 4 20.67 28.93 6.55
N THR A 5 20.01 29.08 7.70
CA THR A 5 18.75 28.40 7.97
C THR A 5 17.70 29.09 7.11
N LEU A 6 17.25 28.39 6.07
CA LEU A 6 16.09 28.82 5.29
C LEU A 6 14.91 29.11 6.25
N PRO A 7 14.13 30.17 6.02
CA PRO A 7 13.05 30.61 6.94
C PRO A 7 11.86 29.65 7.02
N PHE A 8 11.97 28.48 6.36
CA PHE A 8 10.92 27.47 6.33
C PHE A 8 11.38 26.22 7.09
N SER A 9 10.50 25.61 7.88
CA SER A 9 10.78 24.28 8.41
C SER A 9 10.89 23.26 7.25
N GLU A 10 11.79 22.28 7.36
CA GLU A 10 11.97 21.23 6.35
C GLU A 10 10.64 20.58 5.96
N TYR A 11 9.72 20.46 6.88
CA TYR A 11 8.38 19.89 6.66
C TYR A 11 7.45 20.80 5.86
N GLN A 12 7.57 22.12 5.94
CA GLN A 12 6.78 23.07 5.14
C GLN A 12 7.19 23.00 3.67
N MET A 13 8.49 22.92 3.40
CA MET A 13 8.98 22.76 2.02
C MET A 13 8.48 21.46 1.39
N THR A 14 8.50 20.37 2.14
CA THR A 14 7.98 19.07 1.67
C THR A 14 6.50 19.14 1.36
N GLU A 15 5.69 19.75 2.23
CA GLU A 15 4.24 19.89 2.03
C GLU A 15 3.92 20.71 0.77
N ILE A 16 4.60 21.85 0.56
CA ILE A 16 4.41 22.71 -0.62
C ILE A 16 4.70 21.94 -1.92
N LEU A 17 5.78 21.17 -1.96
CA LEU A 17 6.14 20.36 -3.13
C LEU A 17 5.06 19.31 -3.42
N PHE A 18 4.58 18.61 -2.40
CA PHE A 18 3.53 17.59 -2.58
C PHE A 18 2.15 18.19 -2.89
N ASP A 19 1.88 19.45 -2.58
CA ASP A 19 0.65 20.14 -2.98
C ASP A 19 0.54 20.32 -4.50
N THR A 20 1.68 20.29 -5.22
CA THR A 20 1.71 20.38 -6.68
C THR A 20 1.41 19.05 -7.39
N LEU A 21 1.28 17.94 -6.66
CA LEU A 21 1.08 16.60 -7.18
C LEU A 21 -0.35 16.10 -6.90
N PRO A 22 -1.30 16.29 -7.85
CA PRO A 22 -2.71 15.99 -7.62
C PRO A 22 -3.02 14.50 -7.55
N ASP A 23 -2.14 13.64 -8.04
CA ASP A 23 -2.22 12.19 -8.05
C ASP A 23 -1.46 11.52 -6.88
N VAL A 24 -0.87 12.32 -6.00
CA VAL A 24 -0.12 11.84 -4.84
C VAL A 24 -0.72 12.39 -3.56
N VAL A 25 -1.14 11.50 -2.68
CA VAL A 25 -1.40 11.82 -1.28
C VAL A 25 -0.08 11.80 -0.53
N PHE A 26 0.16 12.84 0.28
CA PHE A 26 1.28 12.91 1.22
C PHE A 26 0.75 13.15 2.62
N PHE A 27 1.36 12.49 3.61
CA PHE A 27 1.05 12.70 5.01
C PHE A 27 2.24 12.42 5.93
N ILE A 28 2.25 13.12 7.05
CA ILE A 28 3.05 12.80 8.23
C ILE A 28 2.09 12.60 9.41
N LYS A 29 2.33 11.58 10.21
CA LYS A 29 1.62 11.29 11.46
C LYS A 29 2.60 11.20 12.62
N ASP A 30 2.13 11.57 13.80
CA ASP A 30 2.86 11.43 15.06
C ASP A 30 2.91 9.95 15.51
N HIS A 31 3.57 9.71 16.65
CA HIS A 31 3.67 8.39 17.28
C HIS A 31 2.32 7.83 17.78
N HIS A 32 1.27 8.66 17.83
CA HIS A 32 -0.10 8.24 18.12
C HIS A 32 -0.92 7.95 16.86
N GLY A 33 -0.33 8.05 15.67
CA GLY A 33 -1.01 7.88 14.38
C GLY A 33 -1.93 9.03 13.98
N ARG A 34 -1.75 10.23 14.56
CA ARG A 34 -2.51 11.43 14.24
C ARG A 34 -1.84 12.21 13.12
N TYR A 35 -2.61 12.69 12.16
CA TYR A 35 -2.10 13.53 11.08
C TYR A 35 -1.49 14.82 11.62
N VAL A 36 -0.23 15.08 11.33
CA VAL A 36 0.52 16.28 11.68
C VAL A 36 0.71 17.17 10.46
N ARG A 37 0.94 16.56 9.29
CA ARG A 37 1.05 17.24 7.99
C ARG A 37 0.36 16.42 6.93
N ILE A 38 -0.22 17.10 5.98
CA ILE A 38 -0.88 16.50 4.81
C ILE A 38 -0.75 17.45 3.62
N ASN A 39 -0.80 16.91 2.42
CA ASN A 39 -0.90 17.74 1.23
C ASN A 39 -2.37 18.06 0.86
N GLN A 40 -2.52 18.97 -0.09
CA GLN A 40 -3.83 19.43 -0.57
C GLN A 40 -4.65 18.30 -1.21
N THR A 41 -3.98 17.33 -1.84
CA THR A 41 -4.64 16.16 -2.44
C THR A 41 -5.42 15.34 -1.39
N LEU A 42 -4.82 15.07 -0.21
CA LEU A 42 -5.54 14.37 0.87
C LEU A 42 -6.68 15.23 1.43
N ALA A 43 -6.47 16.53 1.61
CA ALA A 43 -7.52 17.44 2.09
C ALA A 43 -8.71 17.51 1.12
N ASN A 44 -8.45 17.56 -0.18
CA ASN A 44 -9.49 17.56 -1.21
C ASN A 44 -10.32 16.28 -1.18
N ARG A 45 -9.69 15.13 -0.93
CA ARG A 45 -10.38 13.83 -0.88
C ARG A 45 -11.28 13.66 0.33
N CYS A 46 -10.82 14.10 1.50
CA CYS A 46 -11.43 13.71 2.78
C CYS A 46 -11.99 14.86 3.60
N ALA A 47 -11.71 16.12 3.23
CA ALA A 47 -12.02 17.26 4.08
C ALA A 47 -12.57 18.48 3.32
N GLY A 48 -13.01 18.29 2.07
CA GLY A 48 -13.49 19.40 1.23
C GLY A 48 -12.45 20.49 1.00
N GLY A 49 -11.17 20.12 0.95
CA GLY A 49 -10.04 21.01 0.71
C GLY A 49 -9.47 21.72 1.97
N ASP A 50 -10.06 21.55 3.13
CA ASP A 50 -9.57 22.19 4.38
C ASP A 50 -8.66 21.23 5.15
N LYS A 51 -7.34 21.41 5.05
CA LYS A 51 -6.32 20.61 5.74
C LYS A 51 -6.54 20.58 7.27
N ARG A 52 -7.00 21.69 7.87
CA ARG A 52 -7.20 21.82 9.32
C ARG A 52 -8.17 20.79 9.88
N LYS A 53 -9.13 20.33 9.06
CA LYS A 53 -10.10 19.31 9.45
C LYS A 53 -9.49 17.93 9.66
N LEU A 54 -8.29 17.68 9.15
CA LEU A 54 -7.61 16.39 9.25
C LEU A 54 -6.48 16.40 10.29
N ILE A 55 -5.86 17.55 10.51
CA ILE A 55 -4.77 17.66 11.49
C ILE A 55 -5.25 17.27 12.90
N GLY A 56 -4.48 16.45 13.59
CA GLY A 56 -4.77 15.89 14.90
C GLY A 56 -5.68 14.65 14.90
N LYS A 57 -6.32 14.32 13.76
CA LYS A 57 -7.20 13.16 13.64
C LYS A 57 -6.42 11.88 13.32
N ARG A 58 -7.00 10.73 13.70
CA ARG A 58 -6.54 9.40 13.30
C ARG A 58 -7.29 8.92 12.05
N PRO A 59 -6.78 7.93 11.31
CA PRO A 59 -7.50 7.36 10.16
C PRO A 59 -8.94 6.94 10.46
N GLY A 60 -9.21 6.40 11.67
CA GLY A 60 -10.55 5.99 12.09
C GLY A 60 -11.57 7.11 12.24
N GLU A 61 -11.11 8.36 12.35
CA GLU A 61 -11.96 9.56 12.45
C GLU A 61 -12.20 10.21 11.07
N VAL A 62 -11.53 9.69 10.02
CA VAL A 62 -11.50 10.28 8.68
C VAL A 62 -12.12 9.34 7.64
N PHE A 63 -11.82 8.05 7.72
CA PHE A 63 -12.20 7.05 6.73
C PHE A 63 -13.25 6.08 7.27
N ALA A 64 -13.99 5.44 6.37
CA ALA A 64 -14.89 4.34 6.71
C ALA A 64 -14.13 3.21 7.45
N SER A 65 -14.79 2.53 8.38
CA SER A 65 -14.19 1.63 9.37
C SER A 65 -13.24 0.57 8.80
N THR A 66 -13.59 -0.04 7.67
CA THR A 66 -12.77 -1.08 7.01
C THR A 66 -11.44 -0.54 6.47
N LEU A 67 -11.48 0.59 5.77
CA LEU A 67 -10.27 1.23 5.23
C LEU A 67 -9.41 1.82 6.35
N ALA A 68 -10.07 2.44 7.34
CA ALA A 68 -9.41 3.01 8.50
C ALA A 68 -8.62 1.97 9.29
N ALA A 69 -9.19 0.77 9.49
CA ALA A 69 -8.53 -0.33 10.18
C ALA A 69 -7.28 -0.82 9.42
N CYS A 70 -7.34 -0.87 8.08
CA CYS A 70 -6.21 -1.23 7.26
C CYS A 70 -5.07 -0.22 7.41
N TYR A 71 -5.37 1.07 7.27
CA TYR A 71 -4.38 2.14 7.39
C TYR A 71 -3.76 2.21 8.79
N ALA A 72 -4.59 2.07 9.84
CA ALA A 72 -4.13 2.08 11.23
C ALA A 72 -3.18 0.91 11.54
N ARG A 73 -3.49 -0.30 11.05
CA ARG A 73 -2.63 -1.48 11.23
C ARG A 73 -1.26 -1.32 10.58
N GLN A 74 -1.21 -0.75 9.40
CA GLN A 74 0.07 -0.47 8.73
C GLN A 74 0.87 0.59 9.49
N ASP A 75 0.22 1.71 9.87
CA ASP A 75 0.86 2.75 10.67
C ASP A 75 1.42 2.18 11.97
N GLU A 76 0.64 1.35 12.66
CA GLU A 76 1.07 0.67 13.89
C GLU A 76 2.27 -0.26 13.65
N THR A 77 2.28 -1.00 12.53
CA THR A 77 3.42 -1.85 12.16
C THR A 77 4.68 -1.02 11.98
N VAL A 78 4.60 0.08 11.23
CA VAL A 78 5.74 0.99 11.01
C VAL A 78 6.20 1.60 12.32
N LEU A 79 5.28 2.09 13.17
CA LEU A 79 5.59 2.71 14.45
C LEU A 79 6.23 1.74 15.44
N LYS A 80 5.77 0.48 15.50
CA LYS A 80 6.29 -0.52 16.46
C LYS A 80 7.60 -1.15 16.00
N THR A 81 7.77 -1.38 14.71
CA THR A 81 8.86 -2.20 14.19
C THR A 81 9.91 -1.41 13.43
N GLY A 82 9.60 -0.20 13.00
CA GLY A 82 10.42 0.60 12.10
C GLY A 82 10.51 0.06 10.67
N ARG A 83 9.79 -1.02 10.36
CA ARG A 83 9.77 -1.60 9.01
C ARG A 83 8.92 -0.74 8.11
N SER A 84 9.46 -0.38 6.94
CA SER A 84 8.70 0.34 5.92
C SER A 84 7.60 -0.53 5.31
N VAL A 85 6.60 0.15 4.78
CA VAL A 85 5.62 -0.40 3.84
C VAL A 85 6.03 0.11 2.47
N ASP A 86 6.36 -0.77 1.55
CA ASP A 86 6.87 -0.39 0.24
C ASP A 86 5.93 -0.85 -0.87
N HIS A 87 5.44 0.13 -1.65
CA HIS A 87 4.58 -0.09 -2.82
C HIS A 87 3.38 -1.03 -2.54
N GLN A 88 2.77 -0.87 -1.36
CA GLN A 88 1.57 -1.62 -1.00
C GLN A 88 0.39 -1.17 -1.85
N LEU A 89 -0.22 -2.11 -2.56
CA LEU A 89 -1.46 -1.85 -3.29
C LEU A 89 -2.60 -1.67 -2.30
N GLU A 90 -3.27 -0.52 -2.37
CA GLU A 90 -4.35 -0.14 -1.47
C GLU A 90 -5.54 0.44 -2.21
N LEU A 91 -6.71 0.25 -1.62
CA LEU A 91 -7.92 0.94 -2.04
C LEU A 91 -7.99 2.32 -1.38
N HIS A 92 -8.21 3.36 -2.17
CA HIS A 92 -8.43 4.72 -1.69
C HIS A 92 -9.82 5.20 -2.08
N ILE A 93 -10.33 6.18 -1.34
CA ILE A 93 -11.56 6.89 -1.72
C ILE A 93 -11.18 8.21 -2.37
N TYR A 94 -11.63 8.39 -3.61
CA TYR A 94 -11.50 9.64 -4.35
C TYR A 94 -12.64 10.60 -4.04
N PRO A 95 -12.53 11.89 -4.46
CA PRO A 95 -13.65 12.83 -4.39
C PRO A 95 -14.90 12.25 -5.03
N GLY A 96 -16.05 12.42 -4.35
CA GLY A 96 -17.32 11.82 -4.81
C GLY A 96 -17.58 10.40 -4.32
N GLY A 97 -16.69 9.84 -3.46
CA GLY A 97 -16.87 8.51 -2.86
C GLY A 97 -16.48 7.36 -3.78
N ILE A 98 -15.85 7.65 -4.91
CA ILE A 98 -15.39 6.63 -5.86
C ILE A 98 -14.15 5.95 -5.30
N ALA A 99 -14.18 4.61 -5.22
CA ALA A 99 -13.02 3.83 -4.83
C ALA A 99 -12.03 3.72 -5.98
N GLY A 100 -10.74 3.86 -5.69
CA GLY A 100 -9.66 3.68 -6.65
C GLY A 100 -8.41 3.12 -6.00
N TRP A 101 -7.45 2.72 -6.80
CA TRP A 101 -6.25 2.06 -6.36
C TRP A 101 -5.07 3.03 -6.26
N CYS A 102 -4.24 2.83 -5.24
CA CYS A 102 -2.98 3.54 -5.09
C CYS A 102 -1.86 2.60 -4.63
N LEU A 103 -0.64 3.01 -4.88
CA LEU A 103 0.55 2.41 -4.29
C LEU A 103 1.01 3.26 -3.11
N THR A 104 0.97 2.67 -1.93
CA THR A 104 1.35 3.34 -0.69
C THR A 104 2.74 2.91 -0.25
N THR A 105 3.55 3.89 0.10
CA THR A 105 4.84 3.71 0.76
C THR A 105 4.84 4.48 2.07
N LYS A 106 5.30 3.83 3.16
CA LYS A 106 5.37 4.43 4.51
C LYS A 106 6.71 4.14 5.15
N HIS A 107 7.32 5.15 5.76
CA HIS A 107 8.57 5.03 6.49
C HIS A 107 8.42 5.57 7.91
N ALA A 108 9.14 4.94 8.85
CA ALA A 108 9.26 5.46 10.20
C ALA A 108 10.09 6.74 10.21
N LEU A 109 9.57 7.78 10.86
CA LEU A 109 10.33 8.97 11.19
C LEU A 109 11.03 8.76 12.51
N ARG A 110 12.29 9.21 12.60
CA ARG A 110 13.10 9.11 13.81
C ARG A 110 13.54 10.49 14.25
N ASP A 111 13.59 10.66 15.55
CA ASP A 111 14.14 11.87 16.17
C ASP A 111 15.68 11.83 16.18
N HIS A 112 16.29 12.88 16.73
CA HIS A 112 17.76 12.97 16.84
C HIS A 112 18.39 11.89 17.73
N ALA A 113 17.60 11.23 18.59
CA ALA A 113 18.04 10.08 19.41
C ALA A 113 17.85 8.74 18.71
N GLY A 114 17.36 8.74 17.44
CA GLY A 114 17.08 7.55 16.67
C GLY A 114 15.76 6.84 17.03
N GLN A 115 14.97 7.40 17.97
CA GLN A 115 13.70 6.82 18.38
C GLN A 115 12.61 7.12 17.35
N ILE A 116 11.71 6.16 17.14
CA ILE A 116 10.59 6.36 16.22
C ILE A 116 9.62 7.37 16.81
N CYS A 117 9.47 8.51 16.15
CA CYS A 117 8.61 9.61 16.57
C CYS A 117 7.37 9.79 15.69
N GLY A 118 7.27 9.06 14.57
CA GLY A 118 6.14 9.18 13.66
C GLY A 118 6.27 8.32 12.41
N VAL A 119 5.35 8.54 11.48
CA VAL A 119 5.31 7.90 10.16
C VAL A 119 5.14 8.97 9.09
N ALA A 120 5.98 8.92 8.06
CA ALA A 120 5.75 9.65 6.80
C ALA A 120 5.30 8.66 5.73
N GLY A 121 4.38 9.07 4.89
CA GLY A 121 3.91 8.23 3.80
C GLY A 121 3.41 8.99 2.60
N ILE A 122 3.48 8.31 1.46
CA ILE A 122 2.86 8.74 0.21
C ILE A 122 1.95 7.63 -0.31
N SER A 123 0.86 8.02 -0.97
CA SER A 123 0.03 7.11 -1.74
C SER A 123 -0.15 7.70 -3.12
N ARG A 124 0.43 7.05 -4.13
CA ARG A 124 0.34 7.47 -5.52
C ARG A 124 -0.82 6.78 -6.19
N ASP A 125 -1.72 7.56 -6.78
CA ASP A 125 -2.84 7.03 -7.53
C ASP A 125 -2.38 6.27 -8.75
N LEU A 126 -3.05 5.17 -9.00
CA LEU A 126 -2.90 4.43 -10.25
C LEU A 126 -3.85 4.95 -11.32
N ASN A 127 -4.78 5.84 -10.93
CA ASN A 127 -5.76 6.52 -11.79
C ASN A 127 -5.61 8.03 -11.65
N ALA A 128 -4.62 8.62 -12.29
CA ALA A 128 -4.65 10.07 -12.48
C ALA A 128 -5.75 10.45 -13.49
N PRO A 129 -6.55 11.53 -13.25
CA PRO A 129 -7.68 11.91 -14.11
C PRO A 129 -7.32 12.37 -15.52
N ASN A 130 -6.05 12.34 -15.94
CA ASN A 130 -5.59 12.83 -17.23
C ASN A 130 -5.13 11.68 -18.13
N ASP A 131 -5.81 11.49 -19.26
CA ASP A 131 -5.45 10.77 -20.51
C ASP A 131 -5.08 9.27 -20.44
N ARG A 132 -4.98 8.65 -19.26
CA ARG A 132 -4.68 7.21 -19.12
C ARG A 132 -5.84 6.41 -18.55
N ALA A 133 -7.00 7.04 -18.33
CA ALA A 133 -8.16 6.45 -17.67
C ALA A 133 -8.68 5.18 -18.38
N ASN A 134 -8.60 5.11 -19.71
CA ASN A 134 -9.10 3.96 -20.47
C ASN A 134 -8.32 2.67 -20.17
N GLY A 135 -7.02 2.75 -19.92
CA GLY A 135 -6.19 1.55 -19.70
C GLY A 135 -6.30 0.95 -18.29
N PHE A 136 -6.74 1.72 -17.30
CA PHE A 136 -6.85 1.22 -15.93
C PHE A 136 -8.25 0.74 -15.60
N ALA A 137 -9.29 1.40 -16.09
CA ALA A 137 -10.66 0.92 -15.92
C ALA A 137 -10.81 -0.53 -16.43
N GLU A 138 -10.13 -0.86 -17.52
CA GLU A 138 -10.07 -2.20 -18.08
C GLU A 138 -9.33 -3.17 -17.15
N LEU A 139 -8.27 -2.74 -16.46
CA LEU A 139 -7.52 -3.58 -15.51
C LEU A 139 -8.19 -3.68 -14.13
N ALA A 140 -9.02 -2.72 -13.74
CA ALA A 140 -9.57 -2.62 -12.39
C ALA A 140 -10.32 -3.89 -11.97
N ALA A 141 -11.15 -4.44 -12.85
CA ALA A 141 -11.90 -5.67 -12.59
C ALA A 141 -10.97 -6.89 -12.41
N ALA A 142 -9.95 -7.03 -13.26
CA ALA A 142 -8.98 -8.12 -13.17
C ALA A 142 -8.11 -7.99 -11.91
N LEU A 143 -7.69 -6.78 -11.55
CA LEU A 143 -6.92 -6.53 -10.33
C LEU A 143 -7.75 -6.81 -9.08
N GLU A 144 -9.03 -6.42 -9.07
CA GLU A 144 -9.95 -6.75 -7.98
C GLU A 144 -10.17 -8.24 -7.86
N GLN A 145 -10.33 -8.96 -8.97
CA GLN A 145 -10.42 -10.41 -8.97
C GLN A 145 -9.13 -11.06 -8.43
N MET A 146 -7.97 -10.58 -8.86
CA MET A 146 -6.69 -11.06 -8.31
C MET A 146 -6.62 -10.83 -6.80
N ARG A 147 -7.10 -9.70 -6.31
CA ARG A 147 -7.08 -9.35 -4.88
C ARG A 147 -8.08 -10.15 -4.04
N SER A 148 -9.28 -10.37 -4.55
CA SER A 148 -10.35 -11.05 -3.80
C SER A 148 -10.30 -12.57 -3.93
N HIS A 149 -9.70 -13.10 -5.00
CA HIS A 149 -9.64 -14.52 -5.33
C HIS A 149 -8.20 -15.03 -5.49
N TYR A 150 -7.23 -14.40 -4.83
CA TYR A 150 -5.80 -14.76 -4.96
C TYR A 150 -5.52 -16.24 -4.63
N ALA A 151 -6.32 -16.85 -3.75
CA ALA A 151 -6.18 -18.25 -3.37
C ALA A 151 -6.64 -19.22 -4.45
N GLU A 152 -7.44 -18.77 -5.40
CA GLU A 152 -7.96 -19.60 -6.48
C GLU A 152 -6.94 -19.78 -7.62
N SER A 153 -7.22 -20.75 -8.50
CA SER A 153 -6.41 -20.99 -9.68
C SER A 153 -6.73 -19.95 -10.77
N LEU A 154 -6.20 -18.74 -10.60
CA LEU A 154 -6.37 -17.66 -11.57
C LEU A 154 -5.43 -17.84 -12.77
N ARG A 155 -5.99 -17.79 -13.98
CA ARG A 155 -5.23 -17.82 -15.23
C ARG A 155 -5.08 -16.40 -15.77
N ILE A 156 -3.86 -16.03 -16.13
CA ILE A 156 -3.56 -14.70 -16.68
C ILE A 156 -4.32 -14.46 -17.98
N ASP A 157 -4.51 -15.51 -18.80
CA ASP A 157 -5.29 -15.43 -20.04
C ASP A 157 -6.75 -15.01 -19.80
N ASP A 158 -7.37 -15.52 -18.73
CA ASP A 158 -8.75 -15.19 -18.37
C ASP A 158 -8.87 -13.75 -17.87
N LEU A 159 -7.92 -13.31 -17.04
CA LEU A 159 -7.84 -11.93 -16.56
C LEU A 159 -7.63 -10.94 -17.72
N ALA A 160 -6.77 -11.28 -18.68
CA ALA A 160 -6.56 -10.47 -19.87
C ALA A 160 -7.83 -10.38 -20.71
N ARG A 161 -8.51 -11.51 -20.93
CA ARG A 161 -9.76 -11.58 -21.70
C ARG A 161 -10.88 -10.76 -21.05
N GLN A 162 -11.04 -10.84 -19.73
CA GLN A 162 -12.00 -10.02 -18.99
C GLN A 162 -11.71 -8.51 -19.12
N SER A 163 -10.43 -8.16 -19.23
CA SER A 163 -9.99 -6.79 -19.42
C SER A 163 -10.13 -6.30 -20.88
N GLY A 164 -10.64 -7.14 -21.80
CA GLY A 164 -10.71 -6.82 -23.23
C GLY A 164 -9.33 -6.67 -23.88
N LEU A 165 -8.30 -7.29 -23.30
CA LEU A 165 -6.90 -7.16 -23.71
C LEU A 165 -6.32 -8.48 -24.19
N SER A 166 -5.35 -8.42 -25.11
CA SER A 166 -4.46 -9.57 -25.30
C SER A 166 -3.59 -9.79 -24.06
N VAL A 167 -3.07 -10.99 -23.86
CA VAL A 167 -2.15 -11.32 -22.76
C VAL A 167 -0.97 -10.35 -22.73
N TYR A 168 -0.36 -10.10 -23.88
CA TYR A 168 0.76 -9.17 -24.01
C TYR A 168 0.39 -7.74 -23.56
N GLN A 169 -0.77 -7.21 -23.98
CA GLN A 169 -1.23 -5.88 -23.57
C GLN A 169 -1.51 -5.84 -22.07
N PHE A 170 -2.12 -6.88 -21.51
CA PHE A 170 -2.38 -7.00 -20.08
C PHE A 170 -1.08 -7.00 -19.29
N GLU A 171 -0.10 -7.84 -19.67
CA GLU A 171 1.22 -7.88 -19.03
C GLU A 171 1.94 -6.54 -19.09
N GLN A 172 1.97 -5.87 -20.26
CA GLN A 172 2.60 -4.57 -20.41
C GLN A 172 1.94 -3.49 -19.53
N ARG A 173 0.61 -3.49 -19.43
CA ARG A 173 -0.10 -2.52 -18.60
C ARG A 173 0.11 -2.79 -17.11
N VAL A 174 0.03 -4.05 -16.67
CA VAL A 174 0.32 -4.43 -15.28
C VAL A 174 1.78 -4.09 -14.94
N HIS A 175 2.73 -4.42 -15.83
CA HIS A 175 4.13 -4.10 -15.60
C HIS A 175 4.38 -2.58 -15.50
N ARG A 176 3.72 -1.79 -16.34
CA ARG A 176 3.84 -0.32 -16.28
C ARG A 176 3.35 0.26 -14.95
N LEU A 177 2.30 -0.33 -14.38
CA LEU A 177 1.70 0.14 -13.12
C LEU A 177 2.48 -0.34 -11.89
N PHE A 178 2.83 -1.62 -11.87
CA PHE A 178 3.36 -2.27 -10.66
C PHE A 178 4.85 -2.61 -10.75
N GLN A 179 5.48 -2.42 -11.91
CA GLN A 179 6.85 -2.86 -12.18
C GLN A 179 7.03 -4.38 -11.95
N MET A 180 5.95 -5.14 -12.10
CA MET A 180 5.87 -6.58 -11.90
C MET A 180 5.04 -7.21 -13.03
N SER A 181 5.29 -8.48 -13.34
CA SER A 181 4.36 -9.23 -14.18
C SER A 181 3.07 -9.55 -13.41
N PRO A 182 1.94 -9.85 -14.10
CA PRO A 182 0.70 -10.26 -13.44
C PRO A 182 0.88 -11.45 -12.50
N LEU A 183 1.69 -12.43 -12.89
CA LEU A 183 2.00 -13.59 -12.05
C LEU A 183 2.80 -13.21 -10.81
N GLN A 184 3.77 -12.30 -10.94
CA GLN A 184 4.51 -11.77 -9.79
C GLN A 184 3.61 -11.00 -8.83
N LEU A 185 2.67 -10.22 -9.36
CA LEU A 185 1.67 -9.52 -8.56
C LEU A 185 0.77 -10.50 -7.79
N LEU A 186 0.28 -11.55 -8.45
CA LEU A 186 -0.51 -12.61 -7.81
C LEU A 186 0.30 -13.32 -6.70
N HIS A 187 1.54 -13.67 -6.98
CA HIS A 187 2.43 -14.27 -5.97
C HIS A 187 2.66 -13.35 -4.78
N LYS A 188 2.80 -12.04 -5.02
CA LYS A 188 2.93 -11.05 -3.96
C LYS A 188 1.68 -11.01 -3.08
N LEU A 189 0.48 -10.97 -3.66
CA LEU A 189 -0.79 -10.98 -2.90
C LEU A 189 -0.89 -12.22 -2.01
N ARG A 190 -0.56 -13.40 -2.55
CA ARG A 190 -0.51 -14.66 -1.79
C ARG A 190 0.50 -14.64 -0.66
N LEU A 191 1.67 -14.06 -0.88
CA LEU A 191 2.72 -13.96 0.14
C LEU A 191 2.36 -12.96 1.23
N ASP A 192 1.76 -11.83 0.89
CA ASP A 192 1.31 -10.84 1.86
C ASP A 192 0.29 -11.46 2.83
N GLU A 193 -0.65 -12.25 2.31
CA GLU A 193 -1.59 -12.99 3.15
C GLU A 193 -0.90 -14.11 3.96
N GLY A 194 0.02 -14.85 3.35
CA GLY A 194 0.82 -15.85 4.05
C GLY A 194 1.61 -15.27 5.22
N ILE A 195 2.18 -14.06 5.05
CA ILE A 195 2.85 -13.31 6.11
C ILE A 195 1.87 -12.97 7.23
N ARG A 196 0.66 -12.54 6.88
CA ARG A 196 -0.40 -12.24 7.85
C ARG A 196 -0.78 -13.48 8.66
N LEU A 197 -1.05 -14.59 7.98
CA LEU A 197 -1.42 -15.87 8.63
C LEU A 197 -0.31 -16.42 9.53
N LEU A 198 0.96 -16.33 9.10
CA LEU A 198 2.11 -16.71 9.93
C LEU A 198 2.18 -15.93 11.24
N ARG A 199 1.76 -14.67 11.23
CA ARG A 199 1.80 -13.78 12.39
C ARG A 199 0.58 -13.88 13.29
N GLU A 200 -0.60 -14.07 12.70
CA GLU A 200 -1.88 -13.95 13.41
C GLU A 200 -2.45 -15.30 13.82
N THR A 201 -1.95 -16.41 13.26
CA THR A 201 -2.52 -17.76 13.50
C THR A 201 -1.44 -18.77 13.89
N GLN A 202 -1.91 -19.96 14.30
CA GLN A 202 -1.08 -21.15 14.55
C GLN A 202 -1.23 -22.20 13.43
N LEU A 203 -1.79 -21.84 12.28
CA LEU A 203 -1.94 -22.74 11.14
C LEU A 203 -0.60 -23.36 10.74
N SER A 204 -0.62 -24.61 10.32
CA SER A 204 0.58 -25.26 9.79
C SER A 204 1.06 -24.55 8.51
N LEU A 205 2.32 -24.74 8.13
CA LEU A 205 2.82 -24.19 6.86
C LEU A 205 2.11 -24.80 5.64
N ALA A 206 1.64 -26.04 5.78
CA ALA A 206 0.86 -26.70 4.74
C ALA A 206 -0.53 -26.06 4.60
N ASP A 207 -1.22 -25.80 5.71
CA ASP A 207 -2.51 -25.13 5.68
C ASP A 207 -2.39 -23.69 5.13
N ILE A 208 -1.39 -22.95 5.57
CA ILE A 208 -1.12 -21.61 5.01
C ILE A 208 -0.87 -21.66 3.50
N ALA A 209 -0.15 -22.67 3.01
CA ALA A 209 0.06 -22.82 1.57
C ALA A 209 -1.27 -23.00 0.83
N ILE A 210 -2.15 -23.86 1.35
CA ILE A 210 -3.48 -24.10 0.76
C ILE A 210 -4.33 -22.83 0.82
N GLU A 211 -4.46 -22.23 2.00
CA GLU A 211 -5.25 -21.01 2.22
C GLU A 211 -4.79 -19.82 1.36
N THR A 212 -3.54 -19.82 0.97
CA THR A 212 -2.96 -18.75 0.14
C THR A 212 -2.81 -19.14 -1.35
N GLY A 213 -3.35 -20.30 -1.75
CA GLY A 213 -3.44 -20.71 -3.16
C GLY A 213 -2.15 -21.25 -3.76
N TRP A 214 -1.21 -21.75 -2.93
CA TRP A 214 -0.04 -22.48 -3.43
C TRP A 214 -0.39 -23.96 -3.59
N CYS A 215 0.23 -24.60 -4.57
CA CYS A 215 -0.02 -26.01 -4.82
C CYS A 215 0.43 -26.93 -3.66
N ASP A 216 1.46 -26.51 -2.92
CA ASP A 216 1.98 -27.24 -1.76
C ASP A 216 2.84 -26.34 -0.84
N GLN A 217 3.20 -26.88 0.33
CA GLN A 217 4.07 -26.20 1.30
C GLN A 217 5.45 -25.86 0.71
N SER A 218 5.99 -26.68 -0.18
CA SER A 218 7.32 -26.47 -0.76
C SER A 218 7.33 -25.27 -1.70
N ALA A 219 6.29 -25.11 -2.50
CA ALA A 219 6.08 -23.94 -3.35
C ALA A 219 5.97 -22.67 -2.51
N PHE A 220 5.11 -22.67 -1.47
CA PHE A 220 4.99 -21.57 -0.54
C PHE A 220 6.34 -21.21 0.10
N THR A 221 7.04 -22.19 0.66
CA THR A 221 8.33 -21.99 1.35
C THR A 221 9.38 -21.40 0.41
N ARG A 222 9.48 -21.92 -0.82
CA ARG A 222 10.43 -21.43 -1.83
C ARG A 222 10.16 -19.97 -2.21
N HIS A 223 8.90 -19.63 -2.51
CA HIS A 223 8.53 -18.26 -2.86
C HIS A 223 8.66 -17.31 -1.68
N PHE A 224 8.22 -17.74 -0.50
CA PHE A 224 8.37 -16.97 0.74
C PHE A 224 9.84 -16.65 1.03
N SER A 225 10.72 -17.66 1.00
CA SER A 225 12.14 -17.47 1.28
C SER A 225 12.83 -16.56 0.25
N ARG A 226 12.44 -16.67 -1.02
CA ARG A 226 12.92 -15.79 -2.09
C ARG A 226 12.51 -14.33 -1.87
N TYR A 227 11.29 -14.11 -1.37
CA TYR A 227 10.71 -12.77 -1.17
C TYR A 227 11.20 -12.12 0.13
N THR A 228 11.29 -12.88 1.22
CA THR A 228 11.60 -12.35 2.57
C THR A 228 13.06 -12.54 2.99
N GLY A 229 13.84 -13.34 2.26
CA GLY A 229 15.20 -13.70 2.61
C GLY A 229 15.31 -14.74 3.73
N MET A 230 14.19 -15.29 4.24
CA MET A 230 14.20 -16.29 5.31
C MET A 230 13.04 -17.29 5.16
N SER A 231 13.15 -18.46 5.80
CA SER A 231 12.07 -19.45 5.77
C SER A 231 10.84 -19.01 6.56
N PRO A 232 9.62 -19.49 6.19
CA PRO A 232 8.39 -19.19 6.94
C PRO A 232 8.46 -19.57 8.43
N GLY A 233 9.08 -20.71 8.74
CA GLY A 233 9.25 -21.16 10.12
C GLY A 233 10.13 -20.20 10.93
N ARG A 234 11.25 -19.75 10.35
CA ARG A 234 12.10 -18.73 10.99
C ARG A 234 11.37 -17.40 11.15
N TYR A 235 10.59 -17.00 10.16
CA TYR A 235 9.80 -15.78 10.21
C TYR A 235 8.78 -15.82 11.34
N ARG A 236 8.07 -16.95 11.52
CA ARG A 236 7.13 -17.16 12.64
C ARG A 236 7.81 -17.06 14.00
N GLY A 237 9.02 -17.55 14.13
CA GLY A 237 9.81 -17.51 15.38
C GLY A 237 10.39 -16.13 15.73
N LEU A 238 10.17 -15.09 14.90
CA LEU A 238 10.58 -13.71 15.20
C LEU A 238 9.56 -12.95 16.08
N LYS A 239 8.57 -13.64 16.62
CA LYS A 239 7.60 -13.09 17.58
C LYS A 239 8.23 -12.77 18.92
#